data_9194d83e70d8a5004bb82a712929113d
#
_entry.id   9194d83e70d8a5004bb82a712929113d
#
_cell.length_a   1.000
_cell.length_b   1.000
_cell.length_c   1.000
_cell.angle_alpha   90.00
_cell.angle_beta   90.00
_cell.angle_gamma   90.00
#
_symmetry.space_group_name_H-M   'P 1'
#
loop_
_entity.id
_entity.type
_entity.pdbx_description
1 polymer ?
#
loop_
_entity_poly.entity_id
_entity_poly.type
_entity_poly.pdbx_seq_one_letter_code
_entity_poly.pdbx_strand_id
1 'polypeptide(L)'
;TLLSSAASDVYKRQDKRIDNKILVYFPFEQLNEVLALLEPFRHYEFFIYHRLSRAEDSGHIHLRPYSRSDFLNDLIECTGVISNAGFELASEAMFLGKKILVKPLAGQMEQLSNALVIDSLELGMVMKRLNIAKVARFLAGPAGPPVKFPNVALMVADWIESGQWEDMEGLAKKAWQQTALPI
;
A
#
# COMPACT_ATOMS: atom_id res chain seq x y z
N THR A 1 7.58 21.50 2.56
CA THR A 1 8.95 20.92 2.61
C THR A 1 8.99 19.50 3.19
N LEU A 2 8.05 19.11 4.06
CA LEU A 2 8.05 17.77 4.70
C LEU A 2 7.60 16.64 3.77
N LEU A 3 6.68 16.89 2.83
CA LEU A 3 6.24 15.88 1.84
C LEU A 3 7.27 15.67 0.71
N SER A 4 8.02 16.71 0.36
CA SER A 4 9.09 16.64 -0.66
C SER A 4 10.31 15.82 -0.19
N SER A 5 10.67 15.88 1.10
CA SER A 5 11.80 15.12 1.63
C SER A 5 11.48 13.63 1.75
N ALA A 6 10.27 13.26 2.19
CA ALA A 6 9.85 11.87 2.29
C ALA A 6 9.81 11.19 0.90
N ALA A 7 9.23 11.86 -0.10
CA ALA A 7 9.22 11.35 -1.47
C ALA A 7 10.62 11.20 -2.06
N SER A 8 11.55 12.16 -1.80
CA SER A 8 12.93 12.07 -2.31
C SER A 8 13.75 10.96 -1.62
N ASP A 9 13.49 10.70 -0.35
CA ASP A 9 14.16 9.62 0.39
C ASP A 9 13.63 8.24 -0.02
N VAL A 10 12.34 8.13 -0.34
CA VAL A 10 11.72 6.94 -0.91
C VAL A 10 12.29 6.63 -2.30
N TYR A 11 12.49 7.65 -3.15
CA TYR A 11 13.09 7.47 -4.48
C TYR A 11 14.53 6.92 -4.45
N LYS A 12 15.32 7.33 -3.46
CA LYS A 12 16.73 6.90 -3.34
C LYS A 12 16.93 5.48 -2.80
N ARG A 13 15.86 4.84 -2.31
CA ARG A 13 15.92 3.53 -1.63
C ARG A 13 15.25 2.38 -2.40
N GLN A 14 14.84 2.59 -3.65
CA GLN A 14 14.15 1.58 -4.46
C GLN A 14 14.95 0.29 -4.72
N ASP A 15 16.27 0.30 -4.54
CA ASP A 15 17.16 -0.84 -4.80
C ASP A 15 17.29 -1.85 -3.64
N LYS A 16 16.53 -1.67 -2.55
CA LYS A 16 16.61 -2.54 -1.36
C LYS A 16 15.46 -3.56 -1.26
N ARG A 17 15.01 -4.08 -2.37
CA ARG A 17 13.90 -5.06 -2.37
C ARG A 17 14.37 -6.42 -1.87
N ILE A 18 13.62 -7.02 -0.92
CA ILE A 18 13.82 -8.37 -0.39
C ILE A 18 12.72 -9.27 -0.96
N ASP A 19 13.07 -10.23 -1.81
CA ASP A 19 12.13 -10.95 -2.69
C ASP A 19 10.98 -11.69 -1.99
N ASN A 20 11.18 -12.19 -0.79
CA ASN A 20 10.15 -12.92 -0.04
C ASN A 20 9.52 -12.11 1.10
N LYS A 21 9.85 -10.81 1.25
CA LYS A 21 9.33 -9.95 2.31
C LYS A 21 7.96 -9.38 1.95
N ILE A 22 6.99 -9.60 2.83
CA ILE A 22 5.60 -9.12 2.71
C ILE A 22 5.25 -8.27 3.92
N LEU A 23 4.79 -7.06 3.67
CA LEU A 23 4.26 -6.17 4.70
C LEU A 23 2.78 -6.46 4.93
N VAL A 24 2.37 -6.62 6.19
CA VAL A 24 0.98 -6.90 6.56
C VAL A 24 0.47 -5.84 7.54
N TYR A 25 -0.65 -5.20 7.19
CA TYR A 25 -1.24 -4.15 8.00
C TYR A 25 -2.77 -4.30 8.09
N PHE A 26 -3.21 -4.99 9.14
CA PHE A 26 -4.62 -5.24 9.44
C PHE A 26 -4.98 -4.75 10.85
N PRO A 27 -5.03 -3.43 11.09
CA PRO A 27 -5.24 -2.88 12.43
C PRO A 27 -6.62 -3.20 13.04
N PHE A 28 -7.58 -3.61 12.22
CA PHE A 28 -8.96 -3.90 12.61
C PHE A 28 -9.32 -5.39 12.58
N GLU A 29 -8.43 -6.25 12.11
CA GLU A 29 -8.61 -7.69 12.14
C GLU A 29 -8.07 -8.28 13.46
N GLN A 30 -8.58 -9.44 13.86
CA GLN A 30 -8.03 -10.15 15.00
C GLN A 30 -6.66 -10.74 14.67
N LEU A 31 -5.66 -10.50 15.51
CA LEU A 31 -4.29 -10.93 15.24
C LEU A 31 -4.19 -12.47 15.02
N ASN A 32 -4.90 -13.27 15.82
CA ASN A 32 -4.92 -14.73 15.67
C ASN A 32 -5.47 -15.19 14.31
N GLU A 33 -6.45 -14.47 13.74
CA GLU A 33 -6.99 -14.79 12.40
C GLU A 33 -5.98 -14.43 11.31
N VAL A 34 -5.26 -13.31 11.48
CA VAL A 34 -4.18 -12.91 10.56
C VAL A 34 -3.03 -13.91 10.61
N LEU A 35 -2.63 -14.37 11.80
CA LEU A 35 -1.60 -15.40 11.96
C LEU A 35 -2.01 -16.72 11.30
N ALA A 36 -3.23 -17.19 11.54
CA ALA A 36 -3.76 -18.41 10.93
C ALA A 36 -3.83 -18.33 9.39
N LEU A 37 -4.11 -17.12 8.85
CA LEU A 37 -4.12 -16.86 7.42
C LEU A 37 -2.74 -17.03 6.78
N LEU A 38 -1.67 -16.63 7.48
CA LEU A 38 -0.31 -16.54 6.94
C LEU A 38 0.57 -17.74 7.26
N GLU A 39 0.25 -18.52 8.31
CA GLU A 39 1.00 -19.69 8.77
C GLU A 39 1.36 -20.70 7.65
N PRO A 40 0.51 -20.99 6.65
CA PRO A 40 0.87 -21.95 5.60
C PRO A 40 1.99 -21.49 4.66
N PHE A 41 2.39 -20.23 4.64
CA PHE A 41 3.26 -19.67 3.61
C PHE A 41 4.71 -19.47 4.08
N ARG A 42 5.36 -20.51 4.57
CA ARG A 42 6.68 -20.52 5.23
C ARG A 42 7.87 -20.09 4.36
N HIS A 43 7.67 -19.92 3.07
CA HIS A 43 8.70 -19.42 2.15
C HIS A 43 8.76 -17.88 2.06
N TYR A 44 7.82 -17.18 2.71
CA TYR A 44 7.72 -15.73 2.77
C TYR A 44 7.95 -15.24 4.19
N GLU A 45 8.49 -14.05 4.34
CA GLU A 45 8.71 -13.37 5.62
C GLU A 45 7.63 -12.29 5.79
N PHE A 46 6.75 -12.45 6.78
CA PHE A 46 5.62 -11.55 7.01
C PHE A 46 5.92 -10.58 8.14
N PHE A 47 6.03 -9.31 7.82
CA PHE A 47 6.18 -8.22 8.77
C PHE A 47 4.81 -7.64 9.10
N ILE A 48 4.26 -7.98 10.28
CA ILE A 48 2.89 -7.69 10.67
C ILE A 48 2.88 -6.57 11.70
N TYR A 49 2.37 -5.41 11.31
CA TYR A 49 2.19 -4.28 12.21
C TYR A 49 0.82 -4.32 12.88
N HIS A 50 0.83 -4.40 14.19
CA HIS A 50 -0.38 -4.51 15.00
C HIS A 50 -0.22 -3.77 16.33
N ARG A 51 -1.31 -3.67 17.12
CA ARG A 51 -1.28 -3.09 18.47
C ARG A 51 -0.56 -4.03 19.44
N LEU A 52 0.75 -3.88 19.53
CA LEU A 52 1.64 -4.71 20.35
C LEU A 52 2.47 -3.81 21.28
N SER A 53 2.89 -4.36 22.41
CA SER A 53 3.78 -3.66 23.36
C SER A 53 5.26 -3.80 22.99
N ARG A 54 5.61 -4.85 22.24
CA ARG A 54 6.98 -5.15 21.81
C ARG A 54 7.00 -5.95 20.50
N ALA A 55 8.13 -5.93 19.82
CA ALA A 55 8.38 -6.80 18.67
C ALA A 55 8.56 -8.25 19.12
N GLU A 56 8.14 -9.19 18.27
CA GLU A 56 8.28 -10.63 18.49
C GLU A 56 8.51 -11.32 17.14
N ASP A 57 9.47 -12.23 17.07
CA ASP A 57 9.77 -13.02 15.89
C ASP A 57 9.51 -14.51 16.16
N SER A 58 8.77 -15.16 15.27
CA SER A 58 8.45 -16.60 15.35
C SER A 58 8.48 -17.22 13.96
N GLY A 59 9.59 -17.86 13.63
CA GLY A 59 9.82 -18.42 12.29
C GLY A 59 9.76 -17.33 11.22
N HIS A 60 8.82 -17.45 10.30
CA HIS A 60 8.59 -16.52 9.18
C HIS A 60 7.60 -15.38 9.50
N ILE A 61 7.16 -15.27 10.74
CA ILE A 61 6.24 -14.24 11.23
C ILE A 61 7.01 -13.28 12.12
N HIS A 62 6.98 -12.01 11.74
CA HIS A 62 7.65 -10.90 12.42
C HIS A 62 6.59 -9.89 12.91
N LEU A 63 6.22 -9.99 14.18
CA LEU A 63 5.27 -9.06 14.80
C LEU A 63 5.97 -7.75 15.17
N ARG A 64 5.39 -6.63 14.79
CA ARG A 64 5.95 -5.29 15.00
C ARG A 64 4.92 -4.37 15.68
N PRO A 65 5.31 -3.65 16.71
CA PRO A 65 4.50 -2.54 17.25
C PRO A 65 4.42 -1.41 16.22
N TYR A 66 3.45 -0.52 16.37
CA TYR A 66 3.36 0.64 15.49
C TYR A 66 4.59 1.55 15.61
N SER A 67 5.33 1.67 14.53
CA SER A 67 6.49 2.54 14.37
C SER A 67 6.48 3.07 12.95
N ARG A 68 6.42 4.38 12.78
CA ARG A 68 6.39 4.99 11.43
C ARG A 68 7.69 4.75 10.66
N SER A 69 8.83 4.87 11.33
CA SER A 69 10.14 4.69 10.70
C SER A 69 10.36 3.25 10.22
N ASP A 70 10.03 2.28 11.07
CA ASP A 70 10.22 0.86 10.75
C ASP A 70 9.23 0.41 9.70
N PHE A 71 7.96 0.86 9.79
CA PHE A 71 6.94 0.61 8.79
C PHE A 71 7.34 1.10 7.40
N LEU A 72 7.87 2.33 7.28
CA LEU A 72 8.32 2.87 6.01
C LEU A 72 9.54 2.12 5.45
N ASN A 73 10.46 1.69 6.30
CA ASN A 73 11.59 0.86 5.88
C ASN A 73 11.10 -0.49 5.34
N ASP A 74 10.20 -1.16 6.07
CA ASP A 74 9.62 -2.43 5.65
C ASP A 74 8.78 -2.28 4.38
N LEU A 75 8.05 -1.17 4.19
CA LEU A 75 7.30 -0.87 2.97
C LEU A 75 8.24 -0.69 1.77
N ILE A 76 9.37 -0.02 1.95
CA ILE A 76 10.37 0.16 0.89
C ILE A 76 11.00 -1.19 0.51
N GLU A 77 11.31 -2.03 1.49
CA GLU A 77 12.00 -3.29 1.29
C GLU A 77 11.09 -4.43 0.82
N CYS A 78 9.79 -4.42 1.13
CA CYS A 78 8.89 -5.52 0.78
C CYS A 78 8.63 -5.61 -0.73
N THR A 79 8.19 -6.79 -1.18
CA THR A 79 7.73 -7.04 -2.56
C THR A 79 6.22 -6.92 -2.68
N GLY A 80 5.50 -7.01 -1.57
CA GLY A 80 4.05 -6.93 -1.56
C GLY A 80 3.48 -6.48 -0.23
N VAL A 81 2.26 -5.96 -0.30
CA VAL A 81 1.51 -5.44 0.85
C VAL A 81 0.16 -6.15 0.94
N ILE A 82 -0.19 -6.62 2.12
CA ILE A 82 -1.51 -7.16 2.45
C ILE A 82 -2.13 -6.25 3.51
N SER A 83 -3.27 -5.60 3.23
CA SER A 83 -3.83 -4.61 4.16
C SER A 83 -5.35 -4.47 4.03
N ASN A 84 -5.94 -3.65 4.92
CA ASN A 84 -7.25 -3.07 4.63
C ASN A 84 -7.16 -2.11 3.43
N ALA A 85 -8.29 -1.80 2.80
CA ALA A 85 -8.35 -0.99 1.59
C ALA A 85 -8.31 0.54 1.90
N GLY A 86 -7.45 0.97 2.84
CA GLY A 86 -7.20 2.39 3.10
C GLY A 86 -6.46 3.04 1.92
N PHE A 87 -6.77 4.31 1.65
CA PHE A 87 -6.23 5.03 0.50
C PHE A 87 -4.71 5.24 0.55
N GLU A 88 -4.18 5.69 1.70
CA GLU A 88 -2.77 6.10 1.82
C GLU A 88 -1.81 4.94 1.53
N LEU A 89 -1.91 3.85 2.29
CA LEU A 89 -1.00 2.71 2.14
C LEU A 89 -1.09 2.06 0.76
N ALA A 90 -2.31 1.93 0.21
CA ALA A 90 -2.49 1.39 -1.13
C ALA A 90 -1.80 2.27 -2.20
N SER A 91 -1.97 3.59 -2.11
CA SER A 91 -1.33 4.55 -3.02
C SER A 91 0.20 4.54 -2.93
N GLU A 92 0.74 4.51 -1.70
CA GLU A 92 2.19 4.42 -1.47
C GLU A 92 2.76 3.10 -2.02
N ALA A 93 2.08 1.99 -1.76
CA ALA A 93 2.49 0.68 -2.25
C ALA A 93 2.49 0.61 -3.79
N MET A 94 1.44 1.13 -4.45
CA MET A 94 1.37 1.21 -5.91
C MET A 94 2.46 2.12 -6.49
N PHE A 95 2.70 3.27 -5.87
CA PHE A 95 3.79 4.17 -6.27
C PHE A 95 5.16 3.50 -6.22
N LEU A 96 5.40 2.67 -5.19
CA LEU A 96 6.63 1.89 -5.04
C LEU A 96 6.67 0.61 -5.90
N GLY A 97 5.66 0.36 -6.73
CA GLY A 97 5.56 -0.85 -7.55
C GLY A 97 5.46 -2.13 -6.72
N LYS A 98 4.82 -2.05 -5.56
CA LYS A 98 4.53 -3.23 -4.74
C LYS A 98 3.25 -3.89 -5.22
N LYS A 99 3.22 -5.23 -5.25
CA LYS A 99 1.94 -5.92 -5.42
C LYS A 99 1.07 -5.70 -4.17
N ILE A 100 -0.23 -5.53 -4.37
CA ILE A 100 -1.15 -5.28 -3.26
C ILE A 100 -2.30 -6.29 -3.22
N LEU A 101 -2.64 -6.72 -2.02
CA LEU A 101 -3.85 -7.48 -1.72
C LEU A 101 -4.61 -6.74 -0.64
N VAL A 102 -5.80 -6.24 -0.97
CA VAL A 102 -6.59 -5.45 -0.04
C VAL A 102 -7.86 -6.16 0.41
N LYS A 103 -8.26 -5.93 1.66
CA LYS A 103 -9.52 -6.36 2.25
C LYS A 103 -10.26 -5.13 2.79
N PRO A 104 -11.34 -4.67 2.13
CA PRO A 104 -12.13 -3.57 2.67
C PRO A 104 -12.82 -3.98 3.97
N LEU A 105 -12.96 -3.03 4.89
CA LEU A 105 -13.72 -3.21 6.12
C LEU A 105 -15.22 -3.21 5.81
N ALA A 106 -15.94 -4.12 6.45
CA ALA A 106 -17.40 -4.16 6.32
C ALA A 106 -18.03 -2.84 6.81
N GLY A 107 -18.93 -2.27 6.01
CA GLY A 107 -19.62 -1.02 6.35
C GLY A 107 -18.81 0.26 6.11
N GLN A 108 -17.57 0.20 5.66
CA GLN A 108 -16.78 1.38 5.28
C GLN A 108 -16.85 1.62 3.76
N MET A 109 -17.67 2.59 3.37
CA MET A 109 -17.90 2.93 1.94
C MET A 109 -16.63 3.39 1.24
N GLU A 110 -15.78 4.16 1.89
CA GLU A 110 -14.48 4.59 1.35
C GLU A 110 -13.61 3.39 0.96
N GLN A 111 -13.43 2.44 1.88
CA GLN A 111 -12.60 1.27 1.62
C GLN A 111 -13.20 0.35 0.55
N LEU A 112 -14.53 0.24 0.51
CA LEU A 112 -15.21 -0.49 -0.56
C LEU A 112 -14.96 0.16 -1.92
N SER A 113 -15.08 1.49 -2.00
CA SER A 113 -14.80 2.26 -3.22
C SER A 113 -13.34 2.09 -3.67
N ASN A 114 -12.38 2.22 -2.75
CA ASN A 114 -10.97 2.01 -3.05
C ASN A 114 -10.70 0.59 -3.59
N ALA A 115 -11.28 -0.43 -2.95
CA ALA A 115 -11.14 -1.81 -3.40
C ALA A 115 -11.74 -2.04 -4.79
N LEU A 116 -12.87 -1.43 -5.12
CA LEU A 116 -13.48 -1.50 -6.45
C LEU A 116 -12.59 -0.85 -7.51
N VAL A 117 -11.98 0.29 -7.22
CA VAL A 117 -11.04 0.96 -8.13
C VAL A 117 -9.80 0.08 -8.37
N ILE A 118 -9.21 -0.46 -7.30
CA ILE A 118 -8.04 -1.36 -7.39
C ILE A 118 -8.35 -2.58 -8.26
N ASP A 119 -9.53 -3.19 -8.10
CA ASP A 119 -9.95 -4.38 -8.86
C ASP A 119 -10.25 -4.02 -10.32
N SER A 120 -11.00 -2.94 -10.57
CA SER A 120 -11.43 -2.53 -11.92
C SER A 120 -10.28 -2.05 -12.81
N LEU A 121 -9.24 -1.49 -12.22
CA LEU A 121 -8.03 -1.03 -12.93
C LEU A 121 -6.90 -2.06 -12.89
N GLU A 122 -7.16 -3.26 -12.39
CA GLU A 122 -6.18 -4.35 -12.27
C GLU A 122 -4.88 -3.95 -11.52
N LEU A 123 -4.98 -2.96 -10.62
CA LEU A 123 -3.85 -2.44 -9.85
C LEU A 123 -3.43 -3.34 -8.69
N GLY A 124 -4.26 -4.32 -8.33
CA GLY A 124 -4.02 -5.25 -7.24
C GLY A 124 -5.12 -6.27 -7.10
N MET A 125 -5.07 -7.05 -6.04
CA MET A 125 -6.06 -8.07 -5.73
C MET A 125 -6.96 -7.65 -4.58
N VAL A 126 -8.21 -8.08 -4.62
CA VAL A 126 -9.20 -7.83 -3.57
C VAL A 126 -9.70 -9.13 -2.97
N MET A 127 -9.78 -9.19 -1.64
CA MET A 127 -10.47 -10.25 -0.91
C MET A 127 -11.57 -9.64 -0.03
N LYS A 128 -12.78 -10.21 -0.07
CA LYS A 128 -13.93 -9.73 0.73
C LYS A 128 -13.86 -10.19 2.20
N ARG A 129 -13.13 -11.26 2.47
CA ARG A 129 -12.85 -11.86 3.79
C ARG A 129 -11.47 -12.49 3.77
N LEU A 130 -10.88 -12.73 4.93
CA LEU A 130 -9.60 -13.43 5.04
C LEU A 130 -9.69 -14.78 4.31
N ASN A 131 -8.79 -15.02 3.35
CA ASN A 131 -8.89 -16.16 2.45
C ASN A 131 -7.50 -16.65 2.00
N ILE A 132 -7.15 -17.85 2.44
CA ILE A 132 -5.85 -18.48 2.17
C ILE A 132 -5.58 -18.63 0.67
N ALA A 133 -6.59 -19.02 -0.13
CA ALA A 133 -6.41 -19.19 -1.58
C ALA A 133 -6.13 -17.86 -2.30
N LYS A 134 -6.73 -16.75 -1.82
CA LYS A 134 -6.43 -15.40 -2.34
C LYS A 134 -5.01 -14.97 -1.97
N VAL A 135 -4.56 -15.26 -0.75
CA VAL A 135 -3.16 -14.99 -0.33
C VAL A 135 -2.20 -15.83 -1.17
N ALA A 136 -2.44 -17.12 -1.36
CA ALA A 136 -1.62 -17.99 -2.20
C ALA A 136 -1.46 -17.43 -3.62
N ARG A 137 -2.58 -17.03 -4.25
CA ARG A 137 -2.58 -16.43 -5.59
C ARG A 137 -1.82 -15.11 -5.63
N PHE A 138 -2.00 -14.25 -4.63
CA PHE A 138 -1.27 -12.99 -4.50
C PHE A 138 0.24 -13.21 -4.37
N LEU A 139 0.67 -14.15 -3.53
CA LEU A 139 2.08 -14.46 -3.33
C LEU A 139 2.74 -14.99 -4.60
N ALA A 140 2.07 -15.86 -5.34
CA ALA A 140 2.55 -16.42 -6.60
C ALA A 140 2.52 -15.42 -7.78
N GLY A 141 1.76 -14.33 -7.67
CA GLY A 141 1.61 -13.35 -8.73
C GLY A 141 2.84 -12.43 -8.87
N PRO A 142 3.03 -11.83 -10.06
CA PRO A 142 4.10 -10.87 -10.29
C PRO A 142 3.88 -9.58 -9.49
N ALA A 143 4.94 -8.79 -9.31
CA ALA A 143 4.81 -7.40 -8.88
C ALA A 143 4.17 -6.58 -10.01
N GLY A 144 3.28 -5.67 -9.67
CA GLY A 144 2.75 -4.71 -10.62
C GLY A 144 3.81 -3.67 -11.01
N PRO A 145 3.70 -3.06 -12.19
CA PRO A 145 4.50 -1.89 -12.51
C PRO A 145 4.10 -0.71 -11.60
N PRO A 146 5.05 0.19 -11.26
CA PRO A 146 4.74 1.32 -10.38
C PRO A 146 3.77 2.29 -11.05
N VAL A 147 2.79 2.76 -10.31
CA VAL A 147 1.91 3.85 -10.73
C VAL A 147 2.65 5.17 -10.54
N LYS A 148 2.75 5.97 -11.59
CA LYS A 148 3.34 7.32 -11.50
C LYS A 148 2.23 8.33 -11.22
N PHE A 149 2.28 8.94 -10.05
CA PHE A 149 1.42 10.05 -9.68
C PHE A 149 2.13 11.39 -9.90
N PRO A 150 1.44 12.44 -10.34
CA PRO A 150 2.00 13.79 -10.37
C PRO A 150 2.26 14.31 -8.95
N ASN A 151 3.10 15.34 -8.85
CA ASN A 151 3.24 16.07 -7.58
C ASN A 151 2.00 16.97 -7.36
N VAL A 152 0.91 16.35 -6.87
CA VAL A 152 -0.36 17.03 -6.65
C VAL A 152 -0.22 18.21 -5.69
N ALA A 153 0.64 18.09 -4.66
CA ALA A 153 0.87 19.18 -3.72
C ALA A 153 1.45 20.43 -4.39
N LEU A 154 2.42 20.26 -5.28
CA LEU A 154 2.98 21.36 -6.06
C LEU A 154 1.93 21.94 -7.04
N MET A 155 1.19 21.07 -7.72
CA MET A 155 0.13 21.51 -8.65
C MET A 155 -0.96 22.33 -7.95
N VAL A 156 -1.34 21.93 -6.73
CA VAL A 156 -2.31 22.69 -5.91
C VAL A 156 -1.71 24.02 -5.44
N ALA A 157 -0.44 24.05 -5.04
CA ALA A 157 0.24 25.28 -4.66
C ALA A 157 0.29 26.27 -5.83
N ASP A 158 0.71 25.82 -7.00
CA ASP A 158 0.75 26.65 -8.23
C ASP A 158 -0.65 27.15 -8.61
N TRP A 159 -1.68 26.31 -8.47
CA TRP A 159 -3.06 26.69 -8.73
C TRP A 159 -3.57 27.76 -7.75
N ILE A 160 -3.26 27.65 -6.45
CA ILE A 160 -3.59 28.68 -5.46
C ILE A 160 -2.88 30.00 -5.79
N GLU A 161 -1.58 29.94 -6.11
CA GLU A 161 -0.79 31.13 -6.47
C GLU A 161 -1.29 31.81 -7.76
N SER A 162 -1.82 31.03 -8.72
CA SER A 162 -2.36 31.58 -9.98
C SER A 162 -3.61 32.43 -9.80
N GLY A 163 -4.31 32.32 -8.69
CA GLY A 163 -5.60 33.00 -8.44
C GLY A 163 -6.77 32.45 -9.27
N GLN A 164 -6.58 31.38 -10.05
CA GLN A 164 -7.62 30.77 -10.90
C GLN A 164 -8.41 29.70 -10.11
N TRP A 165 -8.92 30.05 -8.96
CA TRP A 165 -9.49 29.11 -7.99
C TRP A 165 -10.78 28.43 -8.45
N GLU A 166 -11.44 28.98 -9.48
CA GLU A 166 -12.65 28.38 -10.05
C GLU A 166 -12.35 27.26 -11.06
N ASP A 167 -11.11 27.17 -11.58
CA ASP A 167 -10.72 26.15 -12.56
C ASP A 167 -10.26 24.83 -11.90
N MET A 168 -11.13 24.23 -11.10
CA MET A 168 -10.91 22.91 -10.52
C MET A 168 -10.86 21.79 -11.57
N GLU A 169 -11.63 21.92 -12.64
CA GLU A 169 -11.68 20.96 -13.73
C GLU A 169 -10.36 20.93 -14.51
N GLY A 170 -9.81 22.10 -14.81
CA GLY A 170 -8.49 22.22 -15.46
C GLY A 170 -7.37 21.62 -14.61
N LEU A 171 -7.38 21.87 -13.28
CA LEU A 171 -6.43 21.25 -12.35
C LEU A 171 -6.54 19.73 -12.36
N ALA A 172 -7.76 19.19 -12.22
CA ALA A 172 -8.01 17.75 -12.22
C ALA A 172 -7.55 17.11 -13.55
N LYS A 173 -7.90 17.72 -14.69
CA LYS A 173 -7.49 17.25 -16.02
C LYS A 173 -5.97 17.20 -16.16
N LYS A 174 -5.28 18.25 -15.71
CA LYS A 174 -3.81 18.31 -15.72
C LYS A 174 -3.18 17.23 -14.84
N ALA A 175 -3.76 16.95 -13.66
CA ALA A 175 -3.29 15.90 -12.77
C ALA A 175 -3.45 14.50 -13.41
N TRP A 176 -4.60 14.23 -14.01
CA TRP A 176 -4.85 12.95 -14.70
C TRP A 176 -3.95 12.75 -15.93
N GLN A 177 -3.67 13.80 -16.71
CA GLN A 177 -2.76 13.72 -17.84
C GLN A 177 -1.32 13.38 -17.47
N GLN A 178 -0.91 13.71 -16.24
CA GLN A 178 0.42 13.42 -15.70
C GLN A 178 0.46 12.08 -14.94
N THR A 179 -0.69 11.45 -14.69
CA THR A 179 -0.78 10.13 -14.05
C THR A 179 -0.53 9.05 -15.10
N ALA A 180 0.47 8.20 -14.88
CA ALA A 180 0.71 7.03 -15.71
C ALA A 180 0.24 5.79 -14.95
N LEU A 181 -0.92 5.26 -15.38
CA LEU A 181 -1.40 3.94 -14.95
C LEU A 181 -0.69 2.87 -15.78
N PRO A 182 -0.38 1.72 -15.20
CA PRO A 182 0.19 0.57 -15.91
C PRO A 182 -0.92 -0.18 -16.68
N ILE A 183 -1.46 0.45 -17.71
CA ILE A 183 -2.49 -0.15 -18.57
C ILE A 183 -1.79 -0.83 -19.74
#